data_4a98f80b517cbe934b1dd70d08b3b4d6
#
_entry.id   4a98f80b517cbe934b1dd70d08b3b4d6
#
_cell.length_a   1.000
_cell.length_b   1.000
_cell.length_c   1.000
_cell.angle_alpha   90.00
_cell.angle_beta   90.00
_cell.angle_gamma   90.00
#
_symmetry.space_group_name_H-M   'P 1'
#
loop_
_entity.id
_entity.type
_entity.pdbx_description
1 polymer ?
#
loop_
_entity_poly.entity_id
_entity_poly.type
_entity_poly.pdbx_seq_one_letter_code
_entity_poly.pdbx_strand_id
1 'polypeptide(L)'
;LLKGKRGIIFGALNEMSIAWKVAEKAVEEGATITLSNTPMAVRMGEVNTLGEKLNAEIIPADATNVEDLENVFKRSMEVLGGKIDFVLHSIGMSPNVRKKRPYDDLDYDMLSKTLDISAVSFHKMIQVAKKMDAINEYGSILALSYVAAQRTLFGYNDMADAKALLE
;
A
#
# COMPACT_ATOMS: atom_id res chain seq x y z
N LEU A 1 -6.16 13.41 16.77
CA LEU A 1 -5.91 12.04 17.23
C LEU A 1 -4.47 11.59 16.93
N LEU A 2 -3.88 12.02 15.80
CA LEU A 2 -2.58 11.55 15.33
C LEU A 2 -1.45 12.58 15.54
N LYS A 3 -1.62 13.55 16.41
CA LYS A 3 -0.60 14.59 16.66
C LYS A 3 0.74 13.98 17.05
N GLY A 4 1.78 14.30 16.27
CA GLY A 4 3.13 13.80 16.47
C GLY A 4 3.36 12.34 16.02
N LYS A 5 2.36 11.68 15.42
CA LYS A 5 2.48 10.34 14.85
C LYS A 5 3.11 10.39 13.45
N ARG A 6 3.89 9.36 13.13
CA ARG A 6 4.61 9.20 11.87
C ARG A 6 4.02 8.05 11.08
N GLY A 7 3.67 8.27 9.82
CA GLY A 7 3.02 7.25 9.00
C GLY A 7 3.64 7.05 7.64
N ILE A 8 3.48 5.84 7.09
CA ILE A 8 3.75 5.53 5.69
C ILE A 8 2.44 5.10 5.03
N ILE A 9 2.09 5.71 3.90
CA ILE A 9 0.88 5.38 3.16
C ILE A 9 1.24 4.90 1.78
N PHE A 10 0.95 3.63 1.51
CA PHE A 10 1.15 3.00 0.21
C PHE A 10 -0.15 3.01 -0.61
N GLY A 11 -0.01 3.30 -1.92
CA GLY A 11 -1.07 3.10 -2.90
C GLY A 11 -1.98 4.29 -3.14
N ALA A 12 -1.67 5.47 -2.63
CA ALA A 12 -2.35 6.70 -3.06
C ALA A 12 -2.03 6.97 -4.53
N LEU A 13 -3.06 7.06 -5.38
CA LEU A 13 -2.90 7.27 -6.82
C LEU A 13 -3.55 8.59 -7.27
N ASN A 14 -4.80 8.81 -6.91
CA ASN A 14 -5.59 9.97 -7.25
C ASN A 14 -6.64 10.24 -6.16
N GLU A 15 -7.41 11.31 -6.29
CA GLU A 15 -8.43 11.71 -5.32
C GLU A 15 -9.53 10.68 -5.06
N MET A 16 -9.72 9.72 -5.96
CA MET A 16 -10.69 8.63 -5.82
C MET A 16 -10.15 7.47 -5.00
N SER A 17 -8.83 7.40 -4.76
CA SER A 17 -8.25 6.31 -3.97
C SER A 17 -8.47 6.49 -2.47
N ILE A 18 -8.80 5.40 -1.78
CA ILE A 18 -8.98 5.40 -0.32
C ILE A 18 -7.71 5.90 0.37
N ALA A 19 -6.54 5.44 -0.08
CA ALA A 19 -5.26 5.87 0.49
C ALA A 19 -5.03 7.38 0.42
N TRP A 20 -5.53 8.05 -0.63
CA TRP A 20 -5.48 9.51 -0.73
C TRP A 20 -6.27 10.17 0.39
N LYS A 21 -7.50 9.73 0.62
CA LYS A 21 -8.36 10.28 1.68
C LYS A 21 -7.84 9.96 3.08
N VAL A 22 -7.22 8.79 3.25
CA VAL A 22 -6.55 8.46 4.52
C VAL A 22 -5.34 9.38 4.76
N ALA A 23 -4.54 9.66 3.72
CA ALA A 23 -3.41 10.58 3.82
C ALA A 23 -3.84 11.99 4.22
N GLU A 24 -4.87 12.54 3.54
CA GLU A 24 -5.44 13.84 3.88
C GLU A 24 -5.92 13.87 5.35
N LYS A 25 -6.68 12.86 5.75
CA LYS A 25 -7.23 12.80 7.11
C LYS A 25 -6.15 12.60 8.17
N ALA A 26 -5.13 11.79 7.90
CA ALA A 26 -4.04 11.58 8.84
C ALA A 26 -3.27 12.89 9.14
N VAL A 27 -2.98 13.68 8.10
CA VAL A 27 -2.31 14.97 8.26
C VAL A 27 -3.22 15.99 8.96
N GLU A 28 -4.51 16.04 8.62
CA GLU A 28 -5.50 16.87 9.31
C GLU A 28 -5.53 16.56 10.82
N GLU A 29 -5.40 15.29 11.21
CA GLU A 29 -5.34 14.84 12.59
C GLU A 29 -3.97 15.05 13.27
N GLY A 30 -3.01 15.65 12.56
CA GLY A 30 -1.71 16.06 13.09
C GLY A 30 -0.57 15.05 12.90
N ALA A 31 -0.73 14.06 12.05
CA ALA A 31 0.36 13.16 11.66
C ALA A 31 1.32 13.82 10.67
N THR A 32 2.56 13.35 10.67
CA THR A 32 3.50 13.53 9.55
C THR A 32 3.63 12.22 8.78
N ILE A 33 3.66 12.27 7.45
CA ILE A 33 3.62 11.06 6.65
C ILE A 33 4.61 11.11 5.48
N THR A 34 4.96 9.92 4.99
CA THR A 34 5.50 9.73 3.64
C THR A 34 4.50 8.95 2.80
N LEU A 35 4.59 9.12 1.49
CA LEU A 35 3.76 8.43 0.51
C LEU A 35 4.62 7.48 -0.31
N SER A 36 4.08 6.32 -0.69
CA SER A 36 4.75 5.41 -1.59
C SER A 36 3.79 4.84 -2.63
N ASN A 37 4.26 4.74 -3.84
CA ASN A 37 3.60 4.07 -4.95
C ASN A 37 4.63 3.62 -5.98
N THR A 38 4.23 2.82 -6.96
CA THR A 38 5.14 2.37 -8.00
C THR A 38 5.77 3.55 -8.77
N PRO A 39 7.00 3.40 -9.30
CA PRO A 39 7.63 4.47 -10.09
C PRO A 39 6.76 4.93 -11.28
N MET A 40 5.93 4.05 -11.83
CA MET A 40 4.99 4.42 -12.90
C MET A 40 3.89 5.36 -12.37
N ALA A 41 3.28 5.03 -11.22
CA ALA A 41 2.24 5.87 -10.62
C ALA A 41 2.76 7.26 -10.24
N VAL A 42 3.99 7.33 -9.72
CA VAL A 42 4.64 8.61 -9.39
C VAL A 42 4.87 9.46 -10.66
N ARG A 43 5.28 8.83 -11.78
CA ARG A 43 5.46 9.54 -13.06
C ARG A 43 4.15 10.01 -13.69
N MET A 44 3.01 9.39 -13.38
CA MET A 44 1.69 9.85 -13.84
C MET A 44 1.27 11.18 -13.22
N GLY A 45 1.88 11.59 -12.11
CA GLY A 45 1.84 12.94 -11.57
C GLY A 45 0.78 13.22 -10.51
N GLU A 46 -0.33 12.48 -10.43
CA GLU A 46 -1.39 12.79 -9.47
C GLU A 46 -0.94 12.67 -8.01
N VAL A 47 -0.15 11.65 -7.65
CA VAL A 47 0.37 11.49 -6.29
C VAL A 47 1.32 12.63 -5.90
N ASN A 48 1.98 13.27 -6.86
CA ASN A 48 2.86 14.42 -6.60
C ASN A 48 2.06 15.61 -6.06
N THR A 49 0.88 15.86 -6.60
CA THR A 49 -0.04 16.90 -6.11
C THR A 49 -0.42 16.65 -4.63
N LEU A 50 -0.66 15.39 -4.26
CA LEU A 50 -0.93 15.03 -2.87
C LEU A 50 0.29 15.28 -1.98
N GLY A 51 1.48 14.87 -2.44
CA GLY A 51 2.73 15.10 -1.71
C GLY A 51 2.98 16.58 -1.43
N GLU A 52 2.82 17.42 -2.44
CA GLU A 52 2.93 18.88 -2.31
C GLU A 52 1.88 19.45 -1.34
N LYS A 53 0.62 19.06 -1.50
CA LYS A 53 -0.49 19.49 -0.64
C LYS A 53 -0.28 19.16 0.84
N LEU A 54 0.27 17.99 1.12
CA LEU A 54 0.45 17.49 2.49
C LEU A 54 1.87 17.72 3.04
N ASN A 55 2.76 18.34 2.26
CA ASN A 55 4.19 18.44 2.57
C ASN A 55 4.79 17.06 2.94
N ALA A 56 4.42 16.04 2.16
CA ALA A 56 4.82 14.65 2.35
C ALA A 56 5.79 14.20 1.26
N GLU A 57 6.93 13.65 1.65
CA GLU A 57 7.88 13.08 0.68
C GLU A 57 7.28 11.82 0.03
N ILE A 58 7.47 11.72 -1.29
CA ILE A 58 7.07 10.55 -2.07
C ILE A 58 8.29 9.70 -2.33
N ILE A 59 8.23 8.44 -1.91
CA ILE A 59 9.31 7.46 -2.07
C ILE A 59 8.79 6.38 -3.03
N PRO A 60 9.25 6.40 -4.30
CA PRO A 60 8.83 5.40 -5.27
C PRO A 60 9.30 4.00 -4.87
N ALA A 61 8.40 3.01 -4.93
CA ALA A 61 8.73 1.62 -4.62
C ALA A 61 7.77 0.63 -5.29
N ASP A 62 8.31 -0.50 -5.71
CA ASP A 62 7.53 -1.69 -5.99
C ASP A 62 7.41 -2.52 -4.71
N ALA A 63 6.21 -2.61 -4.15
CA ALA A 63 5.98 -3.33 -2.90
C ALA A 63 6.20 -4.86 -3.00
N THR A 64 6.42 -5.39 -4.18
CA THR A 64 6.84 -6.78 -4.40
C THR A 64 8.36 -6.96 -4.26
N ASN A 65 9.13 -5.87 -4.28
CA ASN A 65 10.57 -5.87 -4.13
C ASN A 65 10.98 -5.53 -2.69
N VAL A 66 11.74 -6.42 -2.06
CA VAL A 66 12.17 -6.28 -0.66
C VAL A 66 13.13 -5.09 -0.48
N GLU A 67 14.04 -4.88 -1.43
CA GLU A 67 15.02 -3.78 -1.38
C GLU A 67 14.32 -2.42 -1.49
N ASP A 68 13.29 -2.31 -2.34
CA ASP A 68 12.47 -1.10 -2.45
C ASP A 68 11.75 -0.83 -1.11
N LEU A 69 11.18 -1.87 -0.49
CA LEU A 69 10.54 -1.73 0.83
C LEU A 69 11.53 -1.30 1.91
N GLU A 70 12.73 -1.88 1.95
CA GLU A 70 13.80 -1.46 2.88
C GLU A 70 14.14 0.03 2.69
N ASN A 71 14.27 0.47 1.44
CA ASN A 71 14.51 1.87 1.12
C ASN A 71 13.36 2.78 1.60
N VAL A 72 12.09 2.37 1.40
CA VAL A 72 10.94 3.15 1.88
C VAL A 72 10.98 3.31 3.40
N PHE A 73 11.19 2.23 4.16
CA PHE A 73 11.24 2.34 5.62
C PHE A 73 12.43 3.18 6.09
N LYS A 74 13.61 2.94 5.54
CA LYS A 74 14.82 3.71 5.87
C LYS A 74 14.61 5.19 5.62
N ARG A 75 14.19 5.54 4.40
CA ARG A 75 14.00 6.93 4.00
C ARG A 75 12.87 7.62 4.79
N SER A 76 11.77 6.90 5.05
CA SER A 76 10.69 7.43 5.88
C SER A 76 11.14 7.74 7.31
N MET A 77 11.91 6.85 7.94
CA MET A 77 12.46 7.11 9.27
C MET A 77 13.41 8.30 9.31
N GLU A 78 14.21 8.49 8.26
CA GLU A 78 15.10 9.66 8.13
C GLU A 78 14.30 10.95 8.02
N VAL A 79 13.35 11.02 7.08
CA VAL A 79 12.53 12.20 6.80
C VAL A 79 11.63 12.57 7.97
N LEU A 80 11.01 11.57 8.60
CA LEU A 80 10.07 11.79 9.70
C LEU A 80 10.76 11.89 11.07
N GLY A 81 12.07 11.65 11.12
CA GLY A 81 12.88 11.82 12.33
C GLY A 81 12.67 10.72 13.38
N GLY A 82 12.43 9.48 12.97
CA GLY A 82 12.34 8.33 13.89
C GLY A 82 11.46 7.20 13.38
N LYS A 83 11.21 6.22 14.26
CA LYS A 83 10.39 5.05 13.94
C LYS A 83 8.96 5.44 13.57
N ILE A 84 8.29 4.55 12.88
CA ILE A 84 6.96 4.72 12.29
C ILE A 84 5.88 4.24 13.27
N ASP A 85 4.82 5.01 13.40
CA ASP A 85 3.67 4.67 14.25
C ASP A 85 2.57 3.93 13.51
N PHE A 86 2.41 4.20 12.20
CA PHE A 86 1.42 3.47 11.41
C PHE A 86 1.84 3.30 9.94
N VAL A 87 1.41 2.21 9.35
CA VAL A 87 1.58 1.94 7.92
C VAL A 87 0.24 1.54 7.33
N LEU A 88 -0.13 2.13 6.19
CA LEU A 88 -1.27 1.70 5.40
C LEU A 88 -0.80 1.01 4.12
N HIS A 89 -1.18 -0.25 3.96
CA HIS A 89 -1.06 -1.00 2.71
C HIS A 89 -2.39 -0.95 1.95
N SER A 90 -2.48 -0.04 0.98
CA SER A 90 -3.64 0.10 0.09
C SER A 90 -3.26 -0.29 -1.34
N ILE A 91 -2.83 -1.53 -1.50
CA ILE A 91 -2.33 -2.07 -2.76
C ILE A 91 -3.24 -3.21 -3.23
N GLY A 92 -3.52 -3.22 -4.52
CA GLY A 92 -4.25 -4.30 -5.16
C GLY A 92 -4.26 -4.12 -6.67
N MET A 93 -3.93 -5.18 -7.38
CA MET A 93 -3.96 -5.19 -8.83
C MET A 93 -4.14 -6.62 -9.36
N SER A 94 -5.11 -6.82 -10.24
CA SER A 94 -5.26 -8.06 -10.99
C SER A 94 -5.27 -7.77 -12.49
N PRO A 95 -4.28 -8.29 -13.23
CA PRO A 95 -4.30 -8.25 -14.69
C PRO A 95 -5.46 -9.07 -15.29
N ASN A 96 -5.83 -10.20 -14.69
CA ASN A 96 -6.96 -11.02 -15.14
C ASN A 96 -8.29 -10.22 -15.09
N VAL A 97 -8.57 -9.58 -13.95
CA VAL A 97 -9.78 -8.72 -13.78
C VAL A 97 -9.76 -7.56 -14.77
N ARG A 98 -8.61 -6.90 -14.94
CA ARG A 98 -8.49 -5.78 -15.90
C ARG A 98 -8.73 -6.21 -17.34
N LYS A 99 -8.35 -7.44 -17.70
CA LYS A 99 -8.60 -8.03 -19.02
C LYS A 99 -9.95 -8.70 -19.14
N LYS A 100 -10.79 -8.64 -18.09
CA LYS A 100 -12.13 -9.24 -18.03
C LYS A 100 -12.13 -10.75 -18.31
N ARG A 101 -11.05 -11.45 -17.91
CA ARG A 101 -11.01 -12.91 -18.04
C ARG A 101 -12.01 -13.55 -17.08
N PRO A 102 -12.77 -14.57 -17.51
CA PRO A 102 -13.64 -15.34 -16.61
C PRO A 102 -12.79 -16.19 -15.66
N TYR A 103 -13.38 -16.60 -14.53
CA TYR A 103 -12.66 -17.38 -13.50
C TYR A 103 -12.18 -18.74 -14.00
N ASP A 104 -12.90 -19.35 -14.91
CA ASP A 104 -12.59 -20.65 -15.52
C ASP A 104 -11.58 -20.59 -16.68
N ASP A 105 -11.08 -19.38 -17.00
CA ASP A 105 -10.05 -19.15 -18.02
C ASP A 105 -8.99 -18.12 -17.54
N LEU A 106 -8.58 -18.25 -16.28
CA LEU A 106 -7.52 -17.39 -15.72
C LEU A 106 -6.16 -17.72 -16.35
N ASP A 107 -5.40 -16.67 -16.59
CA ASP A 107 -3.97 -16.79 -16.88
C ASP A 107 -3.22 -16.93 -15.54
N TYR A 108 -2.49 -18.03 -15.36
CA TYR A 108 -1.82 -18.33 -14.10
C TYR A 108 -0.60 -17.46 -13.82
N ASP A 109 0.08 -16.92 -14.83
CA ASP A 109 1.15 -15.94 -14.62
C ASP A 109 0.57 -14.63 -14.09
N MET A 110 -0.61 -14.24 -14.59
CA MET A 110 -1.34 -13.10 -14.08
C MET A 110 -1.90 -13.34 -12.67
N LEU A 111 -2.38 -14.55 -12.39
CA LEU A 111 -2.81 -14.96 -11.05
C LEU A 111 -1.65 -14.83 -10.06
N SER A 112 -0.47 -15.39 -10.38
CA SER A 112 0.72 -15.28 -9.54
C SER A 112 1.08 -13.82 -9.23
N LYS A 113 1.02 -12.95 -10.25
CA LYS A 113 1.25 -11.50 -10.08
C LYS A 113 0.18 -10.86 -9.20
N THR A 114 -1.09 -11.25 -9.35
CA THR A 114 -2.18 -10.75 -8.52
C THR A 114 -1.95 -11.07 -7.05
N LEU A 115 -1.59 -12.31 -6.74
CA LEU A 115 -1.29 -12.76 -5.38
C LEU A 115 -0.08 -12.05 -4.79
N ASP A 116 1.02 -11.94 -5.55
CA ASP A 116 2.24 -11.27 -5.08
C ASP A 116 2.00 -9.79 -4.79
N ILE A 117 1.40 -9.06 -5.73
CA ILE A 117 1.14 -7.62 -5.58
C ILE A 117 0.11 -7.34 -4.49
N SER A 118 -0.98 -8.13 -4.42
CA SER A 118 -2.16 -7.75 -3.63
C SER A 118 -2.21 -8.39 -2.23
N ALA A 119 -1.37 -9.40 -1.97
CA ALA A 119 -1.34 -10.11 -0.69
C ALA A 119 0.09 -10.32 -0.17
N VAL A 120 0.97 -10.99 -0.93
CA VAL A 120 2.33 -11.32 -0.47
C VAL A 120 3.16 -10.07 -0.19
N SER A 121 2.96 -8.98 -0.93
CA SER A 121 3.59 -7.69 -0.67
C SER A 121 3.34 -7.16 0.75
N PHE A 122 2.16 -7.41 1.32
CA PHE A 122 1.85 -7.04 2.70
C PHE A 122 2.71 -7.85 3.70
N HIS A 123 2.86 -9.15 3.48
CA HIS A 123 3.75 -9.98 4.30
C HIS A 123 5.21 -9.55 4.19
N LYS A 124 5.69 -9.25 2.96
CA LYS A 124 7.05 -8.71 2.74
C LYS A 124 7.25 -7.41 3.52
N MET A 125 6.26 -6.51 3.47
CA MET A 125 6.28 -5.23 4.20
C MET A 125 6.40 -5.43 5.72
N ILE A 126 5.59 -6.31 6.31
CA ILE A 126 5.67 -6.64 7.74
C ILE A 126 7.05 -7.22 8.10
N GLN A 127 7.56 -8.13 7.27
CA GLN A 127 8.85 -8.75 7.51
C GLN A 127 10.00 -7.72 7.47
N VAL A 128 9.99 -6.82 6.50
CA VAL A 128 10.97 -5.73 6.38
C VAL A 128 10.86 -4.79 7.57
N ALA A 129 9.66 -4.33 7.90
CA ALA A 129 9.42 -3.45 9.03
C ALA A 129 9.95 -4.03 10.35
N LYS A 130 9.74 -5.34 10.56
CA LYS A 130 10.24 -6.05 11.74
C LYS A 130 11.76 -6.20 11.74
N LYS A 131 12.36 -6.61 10.62
CA LYS A 131 13.82 -6.78 10.50
C LYS A 131 14.59 -5.48 10.75
N MET A 132 14.02 -4.36 10.29
CA MET A 132 14.62 -3.03 10.46
C MET A 132 14.29 -2.38 11.80
N ASP A 133 13.50 -3.03 12.65
CA ASP A 133 12.98 -2.43 13.89
C ASP A 133 12.33 -1.03 13.64
N ALA A 134 11.61 -0.93 12.51
CA ALA A 134 11.12 0.33 11.99
C ALA A 134 9.84 0.84 12.65
N ILE A 135 9.11 -0.01 13.37
CA ILE A 135 7.81 0.32 13.96
C ILE A 135 7.97 0.62 15.45
N ASN A 136 7.33 1.69 15.91
CA ASN A 136 7.25 2.04 17.33
C ASN A 136 6.46 0.97 18.11
N GLU A 137 6.73 0.90 19.42
CA GLU A 137 5.87 0.16 20.34
C GLU A 137 4.41 0.65 20.21
N TYR A 138 3.46 -0.27 20.12
CA TYR A 138 2.04 -0.01 19.81
C TYR A 138 1.78 0.61 18.42
N GLY A 139 2.74 0.54 17.49
CA GLY A 139 2.51 0.94 16.10
C GLY A 139 1.54 -0.01 15.38
N SER A 140 0.87 0.48 14.36
CA SER A 140 -0.15 -0.27 13.61
C SER A 140 0.26 -0.44 12.15
N ILE A 141 0.09 -1.65 11.61
CA ILE A 141 0.21 -1.93 10.17
C ILE A 141 -1.14 -2.44 9.68
N LEU A 142 -1.76 -1.70 8.76
CA LEU A 142 -3.10 -1.95 8.24
C LEU A 142 -3.05 -2.29 6.76
N ALA A 143 -3.85 -3.26 6.33
CA ALA A 143 -4.09 -3.54 4.92
C ALA A 143 -5.57 -3.37 4.57
N LEU A 144 -5.84 -2.89 3.36
CA LEU A 144 -7.21 -2.81 2.86
C LEU A 144 -7.61 -4.14 2.22
N SER A 145 -8.56 -4.83 2.84
CA SER A 145 -9.23 -5.99 2.27
C SER A 145 -10.52 -5.57 1.56
N TYR A 146 -11.32 -6.53 1.17
CA TYR A 146 -12.57 -6.33 0.48
C TYR A 146 -13.56 -7.46 0.78
N VAL A 147 -14.86 -7.18 0.74
CA VAL A 147 -15.90 -8.16 1.00
C VAL A 147 -15.80 -9.42 0.12
N ALA A 148 -15.15 -9.33 -1.04
CA ALA A 148 -14.90 -10.47 -1.93
C ALA A 148 -13.92 -11.51 -1.33
N ALA A 149 -13.21 -11.19 -0.26
CA ALA A 149 -12.42 -12.19 0.50
C ALA A 149 -13.30 -13.24 1.18
N GLN A 150 -14.56 -12.89 1.52
CA GLN A 150 -15.50 -13.71 2.27
C GLN A 150 -16.76 -14.04 1.51
N ARG A 151 -17.04 -13.39 0.38
CA ARG A 151 -18.24 -13.54 -0.43
C ARG A 151 -17.90 -13.64 -1.90
N THR A 152 -18.57 -14.50 -2.62
CA THR A 152 -18.43 -14.55 -4.07
C THR A 152 -18.94 -13.24 -4.68
N LEU A 153 -18.07 -12.59 -5.43
CA LEU A 153 -18.38 -11.38 -6.20
C LEU A 153 -18.09 -11.64 -7.67
N PHE A 154 -19.14 -11.60 -8.48
CA PHE A 154 -19.02 -11.90 -9.91
C PHE A 154 -18.02 -10.94 -10.60
N GLY A 155 -17.11 -11.52 -11.37
CA GLY A 155 -16.10 -10.78 -12.12
C GLY A 155 -14.91 -10.25 -11.29
N TYR A 156 -14.85 -10.51 -9.98
CA TYR A 156 -13.73 -10.13 -9.14
C TYR A 156 -12.59 -11.17 -9.12
N ASN A 157 -12.90 -12.39 -9.52
CA ASN A 157 -11.99 -13.49 -9.88
C ASN A 157 -10.82 -13.67 -8.89
N ASP A 158 -9.60 -13.76 -9.42
CA ASP A 158 -8.35 -13.93 -8.66
C ASP A 158 -8.01 -12.78 -7.70
N MET A 159 -8.64 -11.61 -7.84
CA MET A 159 -8.53 -10.56 -6.82
C MET A 159 -9.26 -10.96 -5.53
N ALA A 160 -10.37 -11.72 -5.63
CA ALA A 160 -11.04 -12.28 -4.45
C ALA A 160 -10.12 -13.28 -3.73
N ASP A 161 -9.44 -14.15 -4.49
CA ASP A 161 -8.47 -15.12 -3.96
C ASP A 161 -7.30 -14.38 -3.27
N ALA A 162 -6.79 -13.31 -3.88
CA ALA A 162 -5.73 -12.49 -3.29
C ALA A 162 -6.18 -11.80 -1.99
N LYS A 163 -7.42 -11.31 -1.92
CA LYS A 163 -7.92 -10.68 -0.69
C LYS A 163 -8.21 -11.70 0.42
N ALA A 164 -8.64 -12.91 0.07
CA ALA A 164 -8.74 -14.01 1.03
C ALA A 164 -7.36 -14.43 1.57
N LEU A 165 -6.34 -14.46 0.71
CA LEU A 165 -4.95 -14.72 1.14
C LEU A 165 -4.41 -13.60 2.04
N LEU A 166 -4.82 -12.35 1.81
CA LEU A 166 -4.39 -11.20 2.59
C LEU A 166 -4.90 -11.25 4.04
N GLU A 167 -6.16 -11.71 4.24
CA GLU A 167 -6.79 -11.88 5.56
C GLU A 167 -6.21 -13.07 6.34
#